data_af626a5417a5005c1ee5aa8f1174b67f
#
_entry.id   af626a5417a5005c1ee5aa8f1174b67f
#
_cell.length_a   1.000
_cell.length_b   1.000
_cell.length_c   1.000
_cell.angle_alpha   90.00
_cell.angle_beta   90.00
_cell.angle_gamma   90.00
#
_symmetry.space_group_name_H-M   'P 1'
#
loop_
_entity.id
_entity.type
_entity.pdbx_description
1 polymer ?
#
loop_
_entity_poly.entity_id
_entity_poly.type
_entity_poly.pdbx_seq_one_letter_code
_entity_poly.pdbx_strand_id
1 'polypeptide(L)'
;MPFRDVIGHNRLIDLLARSVAGSSLPPSLILAGPSGIGKRLAALSVAQALNCLNPAVDGSTIDACGVCAACSRIARGVHPDVMLVEPGDNGSIKIDQVREVIDRAQYRPFEGRRRAVIIDQADALVAAAQNSLLKTLEEPPPSSVFLLVTSRPDTLLPTVRSRCPQLRFRPLTAEDIARALMARGYSETQARAVAATADGSLGRALEASAGELVDARDVAQRVLAEVSSARDAGRRLESAKELLTKTGASGATDRDHLSIHLRAMSSLLRDVEVLVTGADARVLANPDVQPELERLAGVYQGERGRQAFTAVDEALAALQRNAGVKLVADWLVLQL
;
A
#
# COMPACT_ATOMS: atom_id res chain seq x y z
N MET A 1 1.55 11.19 -14.88
CA MET A 1 1.94 9.90 -14.20
C MET A 1 2.12 8.79 -15.24
N PRO A 2 3.15 8.88 -16.09
CA PRO A 2 3.49 7.80 -17.03
C PRO A 2 4.02 6.57 -16.28
N PHE A 3 4.20 5.45 -16.99
CA PHE A 3 4.71 4.21 -16.39
C PHE A 3 6.08 4.38 -15.72
N ARG A 4 6.94 5.22 -16.26
CA ARG A 4 8.26 5.54 -15.70
C ARG A 4 8.20 6.20 -14.31
N ASP A 5 7.05 6.76 -13.91
CA ASP A 5 6.86 7.37 -12.58
C ASP A 5 6.52 6.31 -11.52
N VAL A 6 6.18 5.08 -11.93
CA VAL A 6 5.89 3.98 -11.01
C VAL A 6 7.19 3.37 -10.53
N ILE A 7 7.47 3.53 -9.26
CA ILE A 7 8.72 3.06 -8.65
C ILE A 7 8.62 1.57 -8.33
N GLY A 8 9.69 0.84 -8.66
CA GLY A 8 9.72 -0.60 -8.54
C GLY A 8 8.78 -1.30 -9.53
N HIS A 9 8.45 -2.56 -9.27
CA HIS A 9 7.51 -3.35 -10.08
C HIS A 9 7.85 -3.46 -11.57
N ASN A 10 9.12 -3.29 -11.96
CA ASN A 10 9.55 -3.14 -13.37
C ASN A 10 8.94 -4.22 -14.29
N ARG A 11 8.92 -5.49 -13.85
CA ARG A 11 8.34 -6.59 -14.65
C ARG A 11 6.84 -6.45 -14.89
N LEU A 12 6.08 -5.95 -13.90
CA LEU A 12 4.63 -5.73 -14.04
C LEU A 12 4.35 -4.51 -14.93
N ILE A 13 5.13 -3.47 -14.77
CA ILE A 13 5.02 -2.24 -15.56
C ILE A 13 5.37 -2.52 -17.01
N ASP A 14 6.44 -3.26 -17.30
CA ASP A 14 6.78 -3.70 -18.66
C ASP A 14 5.68 -4.56 -19.27
N LEU A 15 5.08 -5.47 -18.49
CA LEU A 15 3.97 -6.29 -18.95
C LEU A 15 2.78 -5.42 -19.35
N LEU A 16 2.40 -4.45 -18.51
CA LEU A 16 1.30 -3.51 -18.79
C LEU A 16 1.62 -2.65 -20.01
N ALA A 17 2.82 -2.10 -20.12
CA ALA A 17 3.26 -1.28 -21.24
C ALA A 17 3.21 -2.05 -22.57
N ARG A 18 3.67 -3.31 -22.60
CA ARG A 18 3.59 -4.19 -23.77
C ARG A 18 2.15 -4.55 -24.10
N SER A 19 1.33 -4.87 -23.09
CA SER A 19 -0.08 -5.22 -23.31
C SER A 19 -0.87 -4.05 -23.90
N VAL A 20 -0.58 -2.82 -23.48
CA VAL A 20 -1.18 -1.61 -24.07
C VAL A 20 -0.69 -1.39 -25.50
N ALA A 21 0.62 -1.50 -25.76
CA ALA A 21 1.20 -1.34 -27.09
C ALA A 21 0.65 -2.36 -28.10
N GLY A 22 0.56 -3.63 -27.69
CA GLY A 22 0.08 -4.75 -28.49
C GLY A 22 -1.45 -4.87 -28.54
N SER A 23 -2.21 -3.93 -27.96
CA SER A 23 -3.68 -3.99 -27.87
C SER A 23 -4.20 -5.30 -27.24
N SER A 24 -3.38 -5.95 -26.43
CA SER A 24 -3.66 -7.23 -25.76
C SER A 24 -4.00 -7.07 -24.27
N LEU A 25 -4.20 -5.82 -23.81
CA LEU A 25 -4.61 -5.57 -22.44
C LEU A 25 -5.98 -6.21 -22.17
N PRO A 26 -6.09 -7.10 -21.15
CA PRO A 26 -7.37 -7.64 -20.76
C PRO A 26 -8.38 -6.52 -20.45
N PRO A 27 -9.65 -6.71 -20.81
CA PRO A 27 -10.66 -5.67 -20.59
C PRO A 27 -10.97 -5.45 -19.11
N SER A 28 -10.59 -6.39 -18.25
CA SER A 28 -10.75 -6.31 -16.80
C SER A 28 -9.49 -6.84 -16.13
N LEU A 29 -8.97 -6.12 -15.12
CA LEU A 29 -7.78 -6.49 -14.36
C LEU A 29 -7.95 -6.18 -12.87
N ILE A 30 -7.41 -7.04 -12.02
CA ILE A 30 -7.23 -6.75 -10.59
C ILE A 30 -5.76 -6.41 -10.34
N LEU A 31 -5.49 -5.22 -9.78
CA LEU A 31 -4.20 -4.81 -9.29
C LEU A 31 -4.19 -5.01 -7.77
N ALA A 32 -3.60 -6.10 -7.30
CA ALA A 32 -3.63 -6.52 -5.91
C ALA A 32 -2.28 -6.37 -5.22
N GLY A 33 -2.29 -6.04 -3.93
CA GLY A 33 -1.09 -5.93 -3.09
C GLY A 33 -1.26 -4.92 -1.96
N PRO A 34 -0.30 -4.78 -1.05
CA PRO A 34 -0.39 -3.87 0.09
C PRO A 34 -0.77 -2.43 -0.28
N SER A 35 -1.30 -1.67 0.67
CA SER A 35 -1.65 -0.26 0.45
C SER A 35 -0.38 0.60 0.23
N GLY A 36 -0.49 1.67 -0.57
CA GLY A 36 0.57 2.67 -0.77
C GLY A 36 1.78 2.22 -1.61
N ILE A 37 1.73 1.05 -2.29
CA ILE A 37 2.85 0.52 -3.11
C ILE A 37 2.80 0.93 -4.58
N GLY A 38 1.88 1.83 -4.98
CA GLY A 38 1.80 2.35 -6.35
C GLY A 38 0.74 1.72 -7.25
N LYS A 39 -0.18 0.87 -6.76
CA LYS A 39 -1.23 0.23 -7.58
C LYS A 39 -2.15 1.22 -8.30
N ARG A 40 -2.65 2.24 -7.56
CA ARG A 40 -3.48 3.32 -8.15
C ARG A 40 -2.69 4.09 -9.21
N LEU A 41 -1.42 4.38 -8.93
CA LEU A 41 -0.53 5.05 -9.88
C LEU A 41 -0.38 4.22 -11.16
N ALA A 42 -0.19 2.91 -11.05
CA ALA A 42 -0.12 2.00 -12.19
C ALA A 42 -1.44 1.98 -13.00
N ALA A 43 -2.60 1.97 -12.33
CA ALA A 43 -3.91 2.05 -13.00
C ALA A 43 -4.06 3.36 -13.79
N LEU A 44 -3.68 4.49 -13.20
CA LEU A 44 -3.68 5.80 -13.86
C LEU A 44 -2.67 5.86 -15.02
N SER A 45 -1.50 5.21 -14.87
CA SER A 45 -0.51 5.11 -15.95
C SER A 45 -1.05 4.32 -17.15
N VAL A 46 -1.79 3.22 -16.90
CA VAL A 46 -2.50 2.50 -17.96
C VAL A 46 -3.50 3.42 -18.66
N ALA A 47 -4.33 4.15 -17.91
CA ALA A 47 -5.31 5.08 -18.48
C ALA A 47 -4.63 6.18 -19.33
N GLN A 48 -3.49 6.69 -18.87
CA GLN A 48 -2.70 7.66 -19.64
C GLN A 48 -2.07 7.04 -20.89
N ALA A 49 -1.49 5.85 -20.80
CA ALA A 49 -0.89 5.19 -21.97
C ALA A 49 -1.94 4.89 -23.07
N LEU A 50 -3.15 4.48 -22.64
CA LEU A 50 -4.28 4.24 -23.54
C LEU A 50 -4.75 5.52 -24.27
N ASN A 51 -4.69 6.69 -23.63
CA ASN A 51 -5.31 7.93 -24.12
C ASN A 51 -4.29 9.05 -24.43
N CYS A 52 -2.99 8.79 -24.30
CA CYS A 52 -1.95 9.79 -24.58
C CYS A 52 -1.98 10.21 -26.05
N LEU A 53 -1.96 11.53 -26.30
CA LEU A 53 -1.95 12.08 -27.67
C LEU A 53 -0.60 11.86 -28.36
N ASN A 54 0.50 11.87 -27.58
CA ASN A 54 1.86 11.72 -28.07
C ASN A 54 2.62 10.68 -27.24
N PRO A 55 2.26 9.39 -27.32
CA PRO A 55 2.94 8.36 -26.53
C PRO A 55 4.37 8.15 -27.03
N ALA A 56 5.29 7.88 -26.10
CA ALA A 56 6.61 7.37 -26.44
C ALA A 56 6.48 5.86 -26.72
N VAL A 57 6.97 5.43 -27.87
CA VAL A 57 7.00 4.00 -28.25
C VAL A 57 8.45 3.58 -28.35
N ASP A 58 8.82 2.54 -27.60
CA ASP A 58 10.15 1.93 -27.64
C ASP A 58 10.01 0.42 -27.87
N GLY A 59 10.29 -0.01 -29.09
CA GLY A 59 10.12 -1.40 -29.51
C GLY A 59 8.69 -1.89 -29.27
N SER A 60 8.52 -2.81 -28.34
CA SER A 60 7.23 -3.41 -28.00
C SER A 60 6.52 -2.76 -26.80
N THR A 61 7.06 -1.66 -26.26
CA THR A 61 6.50 -0.96 -25.09
C THR A 61 5.97 0.41 -25.48
N ILE A 62 4.99 0.90 -24.73
CA ILE A 62 4.43 2.24 -24.86
C ILE A 62 4.41 2.92 -23.50
N ASP A 63 4.75 4.20 -23.47
CA ASP A 63 4.58 5.03 -22.28
C ASP A 63 3.90 6.35 -22.62
N ALA A 64 3.14 6.89 -21.68
CA ALA A 64 2.52 8.19 -21.82
C ALA A 64 3.55 9.32 -21.79
N CYS A 65 3.35 10.39 -22.55
CA CYS A 65 4.25 11.54 -22.51
C CYS A 65 4.20 12.30 -21.15
N GLY A 66 3.08 12.22 -20.43
CA GLY A 66 2.87 12.88 -19.13
C GLY A 66 2.47 14.36 -19.20
N VAL A 67 2.61 15.01 -20.35
CA VAL A 67 2.47 16.48 -20.50
C VAL A 67 1.36 16.94 -21.45
N CYS A 68 0.88 16.09 -22.35
CA CYS A 68 -0.21 16.47 -23.28
C CYS A 68 -1.52 16.74 -22.52
N ALA A 69 -2.49 17.35 -23.21
CA ALA A 69 -3.76 17.73 -22.61
C ALA A 69 -4.51 16.52 -21.98
N ALA A 70 -4.50 15.35 -22.64
CA ALA A 70 -5.11 14.13 -22.10
C ALA A 70 -4.37 13.68 -20.82
N CYS A 71 -3.03 13.56 -20.85
CA CYS A 71 -2.23 13.17 -19.69
C CYS A 71 -2.44 14.13 -18.50
N SER A 72 -2.46 15.44 -18.76
CA SER A 72 -2.66 16.45 -17.72
C SER A 72 -4.06 16.38 -17.09
N ARG A 73 -5.12 16.12 -17.89
CA ARG A 73 -6.49 15.96 -17.38
C ARG A 73 -6.64 14.66 -16.59
N ILE A 74 -6.03 13.56 -17.05
CA ILE A 74 -6.04 12.29 -16.30
C ILE A 74 -5.33 12.45 -14.96
N ALA A 75 -4.17 13.10 -14.93
CA ALA A 75 -3.43 13.35 -13.69
C ALA A 75 -4.21 14.19 -12.68
N ARG A 76 -5.09 15.09 -13.14
CA ARG A 76 -5.96 15.92 -12.30
C ARG A 76 -7.32 15.27 -12.00
N GLY A 77 -7.61 14.08 -12.53
CA GLY A 77 -8.89 13.37 -12.33
C GLY A 77 -10.09 13.98 -13.07
N VAL A 78 -9.86 14.80 -14.11
CA VAL A 78 -10.92 15.52 -14.84
C VAL A 78 -11.06 15.10 -16.32
N HIS A 79 -10.49 13.96 -16.70
CA HIS A 79 -10.63 13.45 -18.06
C HIS A 79 -11.99 12.72 -18.21
N PRO A 80 -12.83 13.06 -19.23
CA PRO A 80 -14.19 12.52 -19.33
C PRO A 80 -14.24 11.00 -19.53
N ASP A 81 -13.21 10.41 -20.11
CA ASP A 81 -13.14 8.97 -20.38
C ASP A 81 -12.30 8.19 -19.36
N VAL A 82 -11.90 8.83 -18.24
CA VAL A 82 -11.25 8.15 -17.11
C VAL A 82 -12.09 8.39 -15.87
N MET A 83 -12.77 7.34 -15.43
CA MET A 83 -13.66 7.37 -14.28
C MET A 83 -12.97 6.72 -13.09
N LEU A 84 -12.86 7.46 -12.00
CA LEU A 84 -12.33 6.97 -10.73
C LEU A 84 -13.49 6.80 -9.76
N VAL A 85 -13.64 5.59 -9.24
CA VAL A 85 -14.60 5.24 -8.19
C VAL A 85 -13.82 5.01 -6.92
N GLU A 86 -14.17 5.75 -5.88
CA GLU A 86 -13.54 5.68 -4.55
C GLU A 86 -14.62 5.48 -3.48
N PRO A 87 -14.27 4.94 -2.30
CA PRO A 87 -15.20 4.87 -1.17
C PRO A 87 -15.76 6.25 -0.81
N GLY A 88 -17.05 6.30 -0.52
CA GLY A 88 -17.67 7.51 0.04
C GLY A 88 -17.29 7.72 1.51
N ASP A 89 -17.88 8.73 2.14
CA ASP A 89 -17.60 9.17 3.53
C ASP A 89 -17.75 8.03 4.57
N ASN A 90 -18.58 7.03 4.27
CA ASN A 90 -18.77 5.86 5.11
C ASN A 90 -17.76 4.72 4.86
N GLY A 91 -16.71 4.96 4.07
CA GLY A 91 -15.66 4.00 3.75
C GLY A 91 -16.10 2.83 2.87
N SER A 92 -17.25 2.90 2.18
CA SER A 92 -17.75 1.86 1.29
C SER A 92 -18.10 2.39 -0.10
N ILE A 93 -18.00 1.52 -1.11
CA ILE A 93 -18.43 1.79 -2.48
C ILE A 93 -19.81 1.16 -2.66
N LYS A 94 -20.82 2.01 -2.86
CA LYS A 94 -22.23 1.61 -2.98
C LYS A 94 -22.57 1.18 -4.41
N ILE A 95 -23.68 0.43 -4.54
CA ILE A 95 -24.16 -0.07 -5.84
C ILE A 95 -24.43 1.05 -6.85
N ASP A 96 -24.94 2.20 -6.41
CA ASP A 96 -25.32 3.30 -7.30
C ASP A 96 -24.10 3.93 -7.97
N GLN A 97 -22.97 4.07 -7.25
CA GLN A 97 -21.71 4.54 -7.81
C GLN A 97 -21.22 3.60 -8.93
N VAL A 98 -21.38 2.30 -8.71
CA VAL A 98 -20.95 1.27 -9.68
C VAL A 98 -21.87 1.24 -10.88
N ARG A 99 -23.20 1.34 -10.70
CA ARG A 99 -24.17 1.40 -11.80
C ARG A 99 -23.92 2.61 -12.70
N GLU A 100 -23.68 3.78 -12.12
CA GLU A 100 -23.35 4.99 -12.89
C GLU A 100 -22.17 4.78 -13.82
N VAL A 101 -21.07 4.18 -13.33
CA VAL A 101 -19.90 3.96 -14.19
C VAL A 101 -20.11 2.84 -15.20
N ILE A 102 -20.89 1.81 -14.89
CA ILE A 102 -21.28 0.76 -15.83
C ILE A 102 -22.09 1.36 -16.98
N ASP A 103 -23.10 2.16 -16.67
CA ASP A 103 -23.95 2.79 -17.69
C ASP A 103 -23.12 3.70 -18.59
N ARG A 104 -22.24 4.52 -18.01
CA ARG A 104 -21.35 5.38 -18.79
C ARG A 104 -20.34 4.58 -19.62
N ALA A 105 -19.90 3.41 -19.14
CA ALA A 105 -18.95 2.56 -19.85
C ALA A 105 -19.53 1.92 -21.13
N GLN A 106 -20.85 1.83 -21.26
CA GLN A 106 -21.53 1.32 -22.46
C GLN A 106 -21.37 2.23 -23.67
N TYR A 107 -21.16 3.53 -23.46
CA TYR A 107 -21.01 4.48 -24.53
C TYR A 107 -19.58 4.53 -25.09
N ARG A 108 -19.42 4.93 -26.34
CA ARG A 108 -18.09 5.22 -26.91
C ARG A 108 -17.38 6.30 -26.09
N PRO A 109 -16.03 6.26 -26.00
CA PRO A 109 -15.26 7.35 -25.41
C PRO A 109 -15.63 8.70 -26.05
N PHE A 110 -15.61 9.76 -25.25
CA PHE A 110 -15.96 11.12 -25.72
C PHE A 110 -14.82 11.74 -26.54
N GLU A 111 -13.59 11.64 -26.05
CA GLU A 111 -12.39 12.20 -26.72
C GLU A 111 -11.19 11.24 -26.69
N GLY A 112 -11.19 10.27 -25.79
CA GLY A 112 -10.13 9.28 -25.65
C GLY A 112 -10.22 8.15 -26.68
N ARG A 113 -9.15 7.34 -26.76
CA ARG A 113 -9.16 6.11 -27.56
C ARG A 113 -9.91 4.99 -26.84
N ARG A 114 -9.80 4.94 -25.51
CA ARG A 114 -10.46 3.94 -24.66
C ARG A 114 -10.94 4.59 -23.37
N ARG A 115 -12.04 4.10 -22.87
CA ARG A 115 -12.55 4.47 -21.55
C ARG A 115 -11.89 3.61 -20.48
N ALA A 116 -11.37 4.25 -19.43
CA ALA A 116 -10.80 3.55 -18.28
C ALA A 116 -11.68 3.76 -17.05
N VAL A 117 -12.17 2.68 -16.47
CA VAL A 117 -12.88 2.66 -15.17
C VAL A 117 -11.91 2.13 -14.14
N ILE A 118 -11.53 2.97 -13.20
CA ILE A 118 -10.63 2.61 -12.10
C ILE A 118 -11.47 2.56 -10.82
N ILE A 119 -11.58 1.39 -10.20
CA ILE A 119 -12.22 1.21 -8.91
C ILE A 119 -11.11 1.08 -7.88
N ASP A 120 -10.83 2.18 -7.18
CA ASP A 120 -9.82 2.21 -6.12
C ASP A 120 -10.40 1.68 -4.81
N GLN A 121 -9.58 0.99 -4.03
CA GLN A 121 -10.03 0.25 -2.85
C GLN A 121 -11.23 -0.67 -3.16
N ALA A 122 -11.13 -1.50 -4.20
CA ALA A 122 -12.21 -2.40 -4.60
C ALA A 122 -12.65 -3.38 -3.49
N ASP A 123 -11.83 -3.57 -2.47
CA ASP A 123 -12.20 -4.29 -1.23
C ASP A 123 -13.27 -3.54 -0.37
N ALA A 124 -13.55 -2.27 -0.66
CA ALA A 124 -14.65 -1.49 -0.06
C ALA A 124 -15.99 -1.65 -0.80
N LEU A 125 -16.03 -2.36 -1.93
CA LEU A 125 -17.27 -2.65 -2.65
C LEU A 125 -18.23 -3.49 -1.80
N VAL A 126 -19.44 -2.99 -1.57
CA VAL A 126 -20.50 -3.81 -0.94
C VAL A 126 -20.88 -4.99 -1.87
N ALA A 127 -21.37 -6.08 -1.31
CA ALA A 127 -21.71 -7.30 -2.08
C ALA A 127 -22.65 -7.02 -3.26
N ALA A 128 -23.65 -6.15 -3.08
CA ALA A 128 -24.57 -5.75 -4.14
C ALA A 128 -23.88 -5.00 -5.29
N ALA A 129 -22.85 -4.17 -4.99
CA ALA A 129 -22.04 -3.47 -5.97
C ALA A 129 -21.15 -4.45 -6.75
N GLN A 130 -20.53 -5.42 -6.08
CA GLN A 130 -19.76 -6.47 -6.74
C GLN A 130 -20.63 -7.30 -7.70
N ASN A 131 -21.83 -7.71 -7.27
CA ASN A 131 -22.76 -8.46 -8.12
C ASN A 131 -23.19 -7.64 -9.35
N SER A 132 -23.37 -6.33 -9.23
CA SER A 132 -23.74 -5.49 -10.38
C SER A 132 -22.66 -5.41 -11.46
N LEU A 133 -21.38 -5.62 -11.10
CA LEU A 133 -20.26 -5.65 -12.04
C LEU A 133 -20.21 -6.93 -12.89
N LEU A 134 -20.76 -8.06 -12.40
CA LEU A 134 -20.53 -9.39 -12.99
C LEU A 134 -20.84 -9.46 -14.47
N LYS A 135 -21.99 -8.95 -14.90
CA LYS A 135 -22.36 -8.95 -16.32
C LYS A 135 -21.39 -8.15 -17.19
N THR A 136 -20.95 -7.00 -16.69
CA THR A 136 -20.00 -6.12 -17.41
C THR A 136 -18.59 -6.73 -17.46
N LEU A 137 -18.20 -7.48 -16.42
CA LEU A 137 -16.90 -8.19 -16.40
C LEU A 137 -16.91 -9.44 -17.30
N GLU A 138 -18.07 -10.06 -17.53
CA GLU A 138 -18.24 -11.17 -18.49
C GLU A 138 -18.23 -10.69 -19.94
N GLU A 139 -18.98 -9.63 -20.22
CA GLU A 139 -19.14 -9.06 -21.56
C GLU A 139 -18.77 -7.56 -21.54
N PRO A 140 -17.48 -7.23 -21.35
CA PRO A 140 -17.05 -5.85 -21.24
C PRO A 140 -17.21 -5.10 -22.56
N PRO A 141 -17.65 -3.82 -22.51
CA PRO A 141 -17.72 -3.00 -23.70
C PRO A 141 -16.34 -2.89 -24.37
N PRO A 142 -16.24 -3.07 -25.71
CA PRO A 142 -14.96 -3.23 -26.39
C PRO A 142 -14.04 -1.99 -26.30
N SER A 143 -14.63 -0.81 -26.09
CA SER A 143 -13.89 0.46 -25.92
C SER A 143 -13.55 0.78 -24.47
N SER A 144 -13.88 -0.08 -23.51
CA SER A 144 -13.67 0.16 -22.08
C SER A 144 -12.66 -0.81 -21.48
N VAL A 145 -12.02 -0.39 -20.38
CA VAL A 145 -11.16 -1.23 -19.53
C VAL A 145 -11.50 -0.97 -18.07
N PHE A 146 -11.60 -2.05 -17.27
CA PHE A 146 -11.90 -2.01 -15.86
C PHE A 146 -10.67 -2.40 -15.06
N LEU A 147 -10.21 -1.51 -14.16
CA LEU A 147 -9.04 -1.71 -13.32
C LEU A 147 -9.49 -1.67 -11.86
N LEU A 148 -9.52 -2.83 -11.20
CA LEU A 148 -9.89 -2.98 -9.80
C LEU A 148 -8.61 -2.95 -8.96
N VAL A 149 -8.44 -1.93 -8.13
CA VAL A 149 -7.29 -1.78 -7.24
C VAL A 149 -7.69 -2.24 -5.84
N THR A 150 -6.98 -3.20 -5.26
CA THR A 150 -7.32 -3.72 -3.94
C THR A 150 -6.08 -4.06 -3.10
N SER A 151 -6.20 -3.90 -1.79
CA SER A 151 -5.22 -4.41 -0.84
C SER A 151 -5.59 -5.79 -0.30
N ARG A 152 -6.85 -6.19 -0.40
CA ARG A 152 -7.41 -7.45 0.12
C ARG A 152 -8.21 -8.17 -0.98
N PRO A 153 -7.54 -8.83 -1.93
CA PRO A 153 -8.21 -9.47 -3.05
C PRO A 153 -9.21 -10.57 -2.62
N ASP A 154 -9.01 -11.16 -1.43
CA ASP A 154 -9.87 -12.21 -0.91
C ASP A 154 -11.24 -11.71 -0.42
N THR A 155 -11.43 -10.42 -0.22
CA THR A 155 -12.74 -9.81 0.07
C THR A 155 -13.61 -9.67 -1.18
N LEU A 156 -13.01 -9.73 -2.38
CA LEU A 156 -13.76 -9.75 -3.63
C LEU A 156 -14.42 -11.12 -3.81
N LEU A 157 -15.66 -11.11 -4.31
CA LEU A 157 -16.39 -12.34 -4.61
C LEU A 157 -15.58 -13.25 -5.54
N PRO A 158 -15.60 -14.57 -5.33
CA PRO A 158 -14.93 -15.53 -6.22
C PRO A 158 -15.36 -15.37 -7.69
N THR A 159 -16.60 -14.97 -7.93
CA THR A 159 -17.18 -14.69 -9.25
C THR A 159 -16.56 -13.47 -9.94
N VAL A 160 -16.14 -12.44 -9.20
CA VAL A 160 -15.40 -11.30 -9.72
C VAL A 160 -13.95 -11.72 -10.01
N ARG A 161 -13.32 -12.42 -9.06
CA ARG A 161 -11.91 -12.85 -9.20
C ARG A 161 -11.68 -13.81 -10.38
N SER A 162 -12.65 -14.67 -10.67
CA SER A 162 -12.53 -15.63 -11.79
C SER A 162 -12.58 -14.96 -13.18
N ARG A 163 -13.10 -13.72 -13.28
CA ARG A 163 -13.24 -12.96 -14.53
C ARG A 163 -12.18 -11.90 -14.76
N CYS A 164 -11.41 -11.59 -13.73
CA CYS A 164 -10.38 -10.56 -13.79
C CYS A 164 -9.00 -11.17 -13.52
N PRO A 165 -8.11 -11.27 -14.52
CA PRO A 165 -6.71 -11.61 -14.28
C PRO A 165 -6.12 -10.72 -13.19
N GLN A 166 -5.34 -11.32 -12.28
CA GLN A 166 -4.78 -10.62 -11.13
C GLN A 166 -3.29 -10.35 -11.33
N LEU A 167 -2.90 -9.08 -11.23
CA LEU A 167 -1.51 -8.64 -11.15
C LEU A 167 -1.16 -8.37 -9.69
N ARG A 168 -0.17 -9.10 -9.18
CA ARG A 168 0.25 -9.01 -7.77
C ARG A 168 1.45 -8.08 -7.63
N PHE A 169 1.20 -6.93 -7.03
CA PHE A 169 2.21 -5.98 -6.60
C PHE A 169 2.78 -6.44 -5.25
N ARG A 170 4.09 -6.44 -5.13
CA ARG A 170 4.80 -6.83 -3.90
C ARG A 170 5.23 -5.57 -3.14
N PRO A 171 5.51 -5.65 -1.82
CA PRO A 171 6.17 -4.56 -1.11
C PRO A 171 7.44 -4.13 -1.85
N LEU A 172 7.70 -2.83 -1.88
CA LEU A 172 8.94 -2.27 -2.43
C LEU A 172 10.11 -2.61 -1.51
N THR A 173 11.32 -2.68 -2.07
CA THR A 173 12.50 -2.82 -1.22
C THR A 173 12.79 -1.51 -0.47
N ALA A 174 13.41 -1.59 0.70
CA ALA A 174 13.83 -0.41 1.43
C ALA A 174 14.76 0.48 0.59
N GLU A 175 15.59 -0.15 -0.26
CA GLU A 175 16.48 0.58 -1.17
C GLU A 175 15.72 1.37 -2.25
N ASP A 176 14.66 0.79 -2.85
CA ASP A 176 13.84 1.50 -3.83
C ASP A 176 13.12 2.69 -3.20
N ILE A 177 12.61 2.52 -1.97
CA ILE A 177 11.95 3.60 -1.23
C ILE A 177 12.98 4.68 -0.86
N ALA A 178 14.13 4.32 -0.32
CA ALA A 178 15.18 5.29 0.05
C ALA A 178 15.63 6.09 -1.18
N ARG A 179 15.87 5.42 -2.32
CA ARG A 179 16.22 6.08 -3.59
C ARG A 179 15.13 7.06 -4.04
N ALA A 180 13.87 6.66 -3.90
CA ALA A 180 12.73 7.51 -4.25
C ALA A 180 12.58 8.73 -3.34
N LEU A 181 12.91 8.60 -2.06
CA LEU A 181 12.91 9.69 -1.08
C LEU A 181 14.08 10.65 -1.33
N MET A 182 15.28 10.11 -1.58
CA MET A 182 16.46 10.94 -1.92
C MET A 182 16.22 11.78 -3.18
N ALA A 183 15.57 11.21 -4.20
CA ALA A 183 15.18 11.96 -5.40
C ALA A 183 14.17 13.10 -5.12
N ARG A 184 13.53 13.09 -3.94
CA ARG A 184 12.62 14.13 -3.44
C ARG A 184 13.24 15.09 -2.42
N GLY A 185 14.56 15.00 -2.20
CA GLY A 185 15.31 15.94 -1.35
C GLY A 185 15.53 15.47 0.09
N TYR A 186 15.17 14.24 0.44
CA TYR A 186 15.53 13.67 1.76
C TYR A 186 17.03 13.37 1.81
N SER A 187 17.66 13.61 2.97
CA SER A 187 19.04 13.14 3.18
C SER A 187 19.10 11.62 3.17
N GLU A 188 20.26 11.04 2.88
CA GLU A 188 20.42 9.58 2.82
C GLU A 188 20.02 8.90 4.15
N THR A 189 20.44 9.47 5.28
CA THR A 189 20.11 8.95 6.61
C THR A 189 18.61 8.96 6.86
N GLN A 190 17.92 10.08 6.57
CA GLN A 190 16.48 10.19 6.69
C GLN A 190 15.75 9.22 5.76
N ALA A 191 16.18 9.14 4.50
CA ALA A 191 15.57 8.28 3.51
C ALA A 191 15.65 6.80 3.91
N ARG A 192 16.77 6.34 4.44
CA ARG A 192 16.95 4.97 4.93
C ARG A 192 16.09 4.68 6.16
N ALA A 193 16.09 5.58 7.15
CA ALA A 193 15.27 5.43 8.35
C ALA A 193 13.78 5.36 8.03
N VAL A 194 13.28 6.25 7.18
CA VAL A 194 11.89 6.24 6.71
C VAL A 194 11.57 4.99 5.89
N ALA A 195 12.47 4.58 4.99
CA ALA A 195 12.27 3.38 4.17
C ALA A 195 12.16 2.10 5.02
N ALA A 196 12.93 2.01 6.11
CA ALA A 196 12.90 0.88 7.03
C ALA A 196 11.53 0.70 7.71
N THR A 197 10.89 1.81 8.09
CA THR A 197 9.59 1.81 8.81
C THR A 197 8.38 1.82 7.88
N ALA A 198 8.57 2.10 6.58
CA ALA A 198 7.51 2.20 5.58
C ALA A 198 6.89 0.86 5.17
N ASP A 199 7.42 -0.29 5.61
CA ASP A 199 6.92 -1.65 5.32
C ASP A 199 6.66 -1.85 3.81
N GLY A 200 7.63 -1.44 2.98
CA GLY A 200 7.56 -1.57 1.53
C GLY A 200 6.55 -0.64 0.83
N SER A 201 6.01 0.36 1.53
CA SER A 201 5.00 1.29 1.01
C SER A 201 5.56 2.70 0.85
N LEU A 202 5.83 3.11 -0.39
CA LEU A 202 6.27 4.49 -0.66
C LEU A 202 5.18 5.53 -0.31
N GLY A 203 3.89 5.18 -0.47
CA GLY A 203 2.79 6.06 -0.07
C GLY A 203 2.89 6.44 1.40
N ARG A 204 3.05 5.46 2.28
CA ARG A 204 3.24 5.69 3.72
C ARG A 204 4.50 6.49 4.02
N ALA A 205 5.60 6.19 3.32
CA ALA A 205 6.84 6.94 3.47
C ALA A 205 6.71 8.43 3.12
N LEU A 206 5.75 8.78 2.26
CA LEU A 206 5.47 10.15 1.85
C LEU A 206 4.37 10.82 2.69
N GLU A 207 3.42 10.06 3.23
CA GLU A 207 2.32 10.56 4.06
C GLU A 207 2.77 10.93 5.47
N ALA A 208 3.63 10.09 6.06
CA ALA A 208 4.21 10.39 7.37
C ALA A 208 5.41 11.33 7.22
N SER A 209 5.53 12.31 8.11
CA SER A 209 6.74 13.12 8.16
C SER A 209 7.95 12.22 8.54
N ALA A 210 9.12 12.55 8.00
CA ALA A 210 10.34 11.79 8.33
C ALA A 210 10.58 11.72 9.86
N GLY A 211 10.22 12.78 10.59
CA GLY A 211 10.30 12.82 12.05
C GLY A 211 9.36 11.83 12.72
N GLU A 212 8.10 11.78 12.30
CA GLU A 212 7.10 10.87 12.90
C GLU A 212 7.51 9.39 12.80
N LEU A 213 8.10 8.98 11.69
CA LEU A 213 8.53 7.58 11.52
C LEU A 213 9.78 7.25 12.34
N VAL A 214 10.71 8.19 12.47
CA VAL A 214 11.89 8.03 13.33
C VAL A 214 11.45 7.98 14.80
N ASP A 215 10.63 8.93 15.24
CA ASP A 215 10.09 8.97 16.61
C ASP A 215 9.31 7.69 16.95
N ALA A 216 8.49 7.20 16.01
CA ALA A 216 7.73 5.96 16.19
C ALA A 216 8.64 4.73 16.34
N ARG A 217 9.75 4.67 15.60
CA ARG A 217 10.75 3.62 15.74
C ARG A 217 11.43 3.67 17.11
N ASP A 218 11.77 4.85 17.56
CA ASP A 218 12.41 5.04 18.87
C ASP A 218 11.45 4.64 20.01
N VAL A 219 10.16 4.98 19.90
CA VAL A 219 9.12 4.52 20.84
C VAL A 219 9.00 3.00 20.80
N ALA A 220 8.89 2.41 19.62
CA ALA A 220 8.77 0.96 19.44
C ALA A 220 9.95 0.21 20.08
N GLN A 221 11.16 0.70 19.88
CA GLN A 221 12.39 0.14 20.43
C GLN A 221 12.40 0.20 21.95
N ARG A 222 12.05 1.35 22.55
CA ARG A 222 11.95 1.49 24.01
C ARG A 222 10.92 0.53 24.60
N VAL A 223 9.71 0.48 24.02
CA VAL A 223 8.63 -0.39 24.51
C VAL A 223 9.04 -1.86 24.43
N LEU A 224 9.66 -2.32 23.34
CA LEU A 224 10.17 -3.69 23.23
C LEU A 224 11.22 -4.00 24.33
N ALA A 225 12.14 -3.07 24.58
CA ALA A 225 13.17 -3.24 25.62
C ALA A 225 12.57 -3.23 27.05
N GLU A 226 11.64 -2.33 27.34
CA GLU A 226 10.99 -2.24 28.64
C GLU A 226 10.12 -3.47 28.95
N VAL A 227 9.25 -3.87 28.01
CA VAL A 227 8.38 -5.03 28.16
C VAL A 227 9.20 -6.30 28.33
N SER A 228 10.34 -6.41 27.63
CA SER A 228 11.23 -7.57 27.75
C SER A 228 11.83 -7.74 29.16
N SER A 229 12.04 -6.64 29.87
CA SER A 229 12.62 -6.60 31.23
C SER A 229 11.57 -6.55 32.32
N ALA A 230 10.32 -6.19 32.02
CA ALA A 230 9.24 -6.05 32.98
C ALA A 230 8.76 -7.40 33.51
N ARG A 231 8.80 -7.57 34.86
CA ARG A 231 8.39 -8.81 35.53
C ARG A 231 6.92 -8.85 35.94
N ASP A 232 6.25 -7.71 35.94
CA ASP A 232 4.84 -7.61 36.31
C ASP A 232 3.99 -6.93 35.21
N ALA A 233 2.69 -7.28 35.21
CA ALA A 233 1.74 -6.77 34.20
C ALA A 233 1.50 -5.24 34.33
N GLY A 234 1.64 -4.69 35.54
CA GLY A 234 1.45 -3.26 35.78
C GLY A 234 2.49 -2.42 35.00
N ARG A 235 3.77 -2.81 35.06
CA ARG A 235 4.84 -2.15 34.32
C ARG A 235 4.67 -2.30 32.79
N ARG A 236 4.23 -3.48 32.36
CA ARG A 236 3.94 -3.68 30.92
C ARG A 236 2.82 -2.75 30.44
N LEU A 237 1.76 -2.57 31.23
CA LEU A 237 0.68 -1.65 30.91
C LEU A 237 1.10 -0.17 30.95
N GLU A 238 2.11 0.20 31.73
CA GLU A 238 2.71 1.54 31.65
C GLU A 238 3.35 1.80 30.29
N SER A 239 4.11 0.83 29.75
CA SER A 239 4.72 0.95 28.40
C SER A 239 3.67 1.06 27.30
N ALA A 240 2.44 0.55 27.48
CA ALA A 240 1.35 0.75 26.51
C ALA A 240 0.97 2.23 26.35
N LYS A 241 1.16 3.07 27.38
CA LYS A 241 0.88 4.50 27.29
C LYS A 241 1.81 5.21 26.33
N GLU A 242 3.05 4.75 26.19
CA GLU A 242 3.99 5.32 25.22
C GLU A 242 3.55 5.08 23.78
N LEU A 243 2.98 3.91 23.49
CA LEU A 243 2.41 3.61 22.18
C LEU A 243 1.21 4.50 21.79
N LEU A 244 0.55 5.08 22.80
CA LEU A 244 -0.59 5.99 22.62
C LEU A 244 -0.20 7.46 22.61
N THR A 245 1.08 7.77 22.88
CA THR A 245 1.58 9.15 22.87
C THR A 245 1.66 9.67 21.44
N LYS A 246 1.12 10.87 21.21
CA LYS A 246 1.13 11.51 19.89
C LYS A 246 2.54 11.97 19.56
N THR A 247 3.11 11.43 18.49
CA THR A 247 4.35 11.88 17.89
C THR A 247 4.01 12.80 16.71
N GLY A 248 4.37 14.09 16.79
CA GLY A 248 4.19 15.05 15.71
C GLY A 248 2.90 15.90 15.76
N ALA A 249 2.86 16.91 14.88
CA ALA A 249 1.80 17.92 14.80
C ALA A 249 0.72 17.57 13.73
N SER A 250 0.69 16.34 13.24
CA SER A 250 -0.23 15.95 12.19
C SER A 250 -1.62 15.68 12.75
N GLY A 251 -2.68 15.97 11.95
CA GLY A 251 -4.07 15.67 12.31
C GLY A 251 -4.44 14.18 12.20
N ALA A 252 -3.47 13.28 12.27
CA ALA A 252 -3.70 11.83 12.23
C ALA A 252 -4.50 11.36 13.45
N THR A 253 -5.31 10.33 13.26
CA THR A 253 -6.11 9.75 14.33
C THR A 253 -5.24 8.94 15.30
N ASP A 254 -5.67 8.75 16.54
CA ASP A 254 -4.96 7.90 17.52
C ASP A 254 -4.71 6.48 16.97
N ARG A 255 -5.57 6.01 16.07
CA ARG A 255 -5.45 4.73 15.37
C ARG A 255 -4.26 4.73 14.39
N ASP A 256 -4.07 5.81 13.65
CA ASP A 256 -2.98 5.92 12.68
C ASP A 256 -1.64 5.98 13.42
N HIS A 257 -1.56 6.73 14.52
CA HIS A 257 -0.38 6.78 15.37
C HIS A 257 -0.01 5.39 15.92
N LEU A 258 -0.96 4.68 16.53
CA LEU A 258 -0.69 3.32 17.02
C LEU A 258 -0.27 2.39 15.86
N SER A 259 -0.90 2.50 14.69
CA SER A 259 -0.52 1.69 13.52
C SER A 259 0.93 1.93 13.09
N ILE A 260 1.43 3.17 13.16
CA ILE A 260 2.83 3.50 12.83
C ILE A 260 3.78 2.86 13.84
N HIS A 261 3.50 2.96 15.16
CA HIS A 261 4.29 2.31 16.21
C HIS A 261 4.35 0.78 16.04
N LEU A 262 3.21 0.14 15.79
CA LEU A 262 3.13 -1.31 15.60
C LEU A 262 3.93 -1.78 14.37
N ARG A 263 3.92 -1.00 13.30
CA ARG A 263 4.73 -1.32 12.11
C ARG A 263 6.21 -1.16 12.37
N ALA A 264 6.60 -0.15 13.13
CA ALA A 264 7.99 0.00 13.57
C ALA A 264 8.42 -1.20 14.42
N MET A 265 7.58 -1.67 15.36
CA MET A 265 7.83 -2.89 16.13
C MET A 265 7.99 -4.12 15.24
N SER A 266 7.10 -4.32 14.28
CA SER A 266 7.18 -5.44 13.32
C SER A 266 8.48 -5.41 12.53
N SER A 267 8.93 -4.22 12.08
CA SER A 267 10.19 -4.05 11.37
C SER A 267 11.40 -4.40 12.24
N LEU A 268 11.43 -3.93 13.49
CA LEU A 268 12.51 -4.25 14.44
C LEU A 268 12.56 -5.74 14.77
N LEU A 269 11.41 -6.37 15.04
CA LEU A 269 11.35 -7.81 15.33
C LEU A 269 11.78 -8.68 14.16
N ARG A 270 11.47 -8.26 12.92
CA ARG A 270 11.98 -8.93 11.72
C ARG A 270 13.50 -8.84 11.63
N ASP A 271 14.07 -7.67 11.87
CA ASP A 271 15.52 -7.48 11.85
C ASP A 271 16.23 -8.27 12.98
N VAL A 272 15.58 -8.39 14.15
CA VAL A 272 16.02 -9.28 15.22
C VAL A 272 16.09 -10.73 14.75
N GLU A 273 15.07 -11.23 14.05
CA GLU A 273 15.08 -12.60 13.50
C GLU A 273 16.16 -12.80 12.42
N VAL A 274 16.42 -11.78 11.59
CA VAL A 274 17.53 -11.79 10.62
C VAL A 274 18.88 -11.96 11.34
N LEU A 275 19.11 -11.23 12.44
CA LEU A 275 20.34 -11.35 13.24
C LEU A 275 20.46 -12.72 13.92
N VAL A 276 19.37 -13.21 14.51
CA VAL A 276 19.33 -14.51 15.20
C VAL A 276 19.59 -15.67 14.25
N THR A 277 19.08 -15.60 13.02
CA THR A 277 19.30 -16.65 12.00
C THR A 277 20.68 -16.58 11.32
N GLY A 278 21.49 -15.57 11.63
CA GLY A 278 22.81 -15.37 11.04
C GLY A 278 22.75 -15.01 9.54
N ALA A 279 21.63 -14.47 9.07
CA ALA A 279 21.50 -13.98 7.71
C ALA A 279 22.38 -12.74 7.48
N ASP A 280 22.61 -12.40 6.20
CA ASP A 280 23.46 -11.26 5.82
C ASP A 280 22.89 -9.95 6.40
N ALA A 281 23.71 -9.25 7.20
CA ALA A 281 23.33 -7.95 7.81
C ALA A 281 22.92 -6.88 6.77
N ARG A 282 23.29 -7.04 5.50
CA ARG A 282 22.83 -6.18 4.40
C ARG A 282 21.33 -6.27 4.13
N VAL A 283 20.66 -7.29 4.68
CA VAL A 283 19.22 -7.49 4.56
C VAL A 283 18.44 -6.74 5.64
N LEU A 284 19.13 -6.21 6.67
CA LEU A 284 18.50 -5.43 7.73
C LEU A 284 17.78 -4.21 7.15
N ALA A 285 16.57 -3.98 7.63
CA ALA A 285 15.82 -2.77 7.31
C ALA A 285 16.31 -1.56 8.12
N ASN A 286 16.79 -1.80 9.35
CA ASN A 286 17.25 -0.79 10.29
C ASN A 286 18.74 -0.97 10.65
N PRO A 287 19.68 -0.85 9.70
CA PRO A 287 21.10 -1.08 9.97
C PRO A 287 21.72 -0.01 10.88
N ASP A 288 21.11 1.17 10.95
CA ASP A 288 21.54 2.31 11.77
C ASP A 288 21.35 2.08 13.27
N VAL A 289 20.49 1.16 13.69
CA VAL A 289 20.23 0.78 15.09
C VAL A 289 20.66 -0.67 15.38
N GLN A 290 21.65 -1.19 14.65
CA GLN A 290 22.13 -2.56 14.83
C GLN A 290 22.54 -2.91 16.28
N PRO A 291 23.24 -2.05 17.04
CA PRO A 291 23.59 -2.37 18.42
C PRO A 291 22.38 -2.61 19.34
N GLU A 292 21.30 -1.92 19.08
CA GLU A 292 20.03 -2.07 19.79
C GLU A 292 19.31 -3.36 19.39
N LEU A 293 19.32 -3.67 18.09
CA LEU A 293 18.77 -4.93 17.56
C LEU A 293 19.49 -6.15 18.14
N GLU A 294 20.81 -6.09 18.31
CA GLU A 294 21.59 -7.16 18.95
C GLU A 294 21.20 -7.38 20.41
N ARG A 295 20.87 -6.30 21.15
CA ARG A 295 20.34 -6.40 22.51
C ARG A 295 18.96 -7.04 22.55
N LEU A 296 18.07 -6.62 21.64
CA LEU A 296 16.74 -7.22 21.51
C LEU A 296 16.82 -8.70 21.06
N ALA A 297 17.78 -9.05 20.21
CA ALA A 297 18.02 -10.42 19.79
C ALA A 297 18.36 -11.37 20.95
N GLY A 298 19.02 -10.87 22.00
CA GLY A 298 19.25 -11.63 23.22
C GLY A 298 17.98 -12.03 23.97
N VAL A 299 16.86 -11.35 23.73
CA VAL A 299 15.57 -11.58 24.41
C VAL A 299 14.53 -12.19 23.46
N TYR A 300 14.37 -11.62 22.28
CA TYR A 300 13.38 -12.01 21.29
C TYR A 300 13.97 -12.99 20.26
N GLN A 301 14.46 -14.15 20.75
CA GLN A 301 14.97 -15.22 19.88
C GLN A 301 14.05 -16.45 19.89
N GLY A 302 14.04 -17.18 18.79
CA GLY A 302 13.30 -18.43 18.66
C GLY A 302 11.78 -18.25 18.81
N GLU A 303 11.18 -19.05 19.70
CA GLU A 303 9.71 -19.04 19.89
C GLU A 303 9.19 -17.69 20.42
N ARG A 304 9.93 -17.05 21.34
CA ARG A 304 9.52 -15.73 21.89
C ARG A 304 9.50 -14.64 20.80
N GLY A 305 10.47 -14.63 19.90
CA GLY A 305 10.50 -13.69 18.78
C GLY A 305 9.30 -13.91 17.84
N ARG A 306 9.00 -15.17 17.51
CA ARG A 306 7.83 -15.49 16.67
C ARG A 306 6.50 -15.11 17.31
N GLN A 307 6.34 -15.36 18.62
CA GLN A 307 5.15 -14.96 19.37
C GLN A 307 4.98 -13.46 19.41
N ALA A 308 6.05 -12.70 19.67
CA ALA A 308 6.04 -11.25 19.66
C ALA A 308 5.65 -10.69 18.29
N PHE A 309 6.24 -11.22 17.20
CA PHE A 309 5.90 -10.83 15.83
C PHE A 309 4.42 -11.11 15.52
N THR A 310 3.93 -12.30 15.88
CA THR A 310 2.53 -12.68 15.70
C THR A 310 1.59 -11.75 16.46
N ALA A 311 1.91 -11.42 17.70
CA ALA A 311 1.10 -10.50 18.51
C ALA A 311 1.03 -9.10 17.90
N VAL A 312 2.13 -8.58 17.34
CA VAL A 312 2.12 -7.29 16.62
C VAL A 312 1.25 -7.35 15.38
N ASP A 313 1.32 -8.45 14.61
CA ASP A 313 0.50 -8.62 13.40
C ASP A 313 -0.99 -8.73 13.72
N GLU A 314 -1.36 -9.47 14.78
CA GLU A 314 -2.74 -9.56 15.29
C GLU A 314 -3.26 -8.20 15.78
N ALA A 315 -2.42 -7.41 16.46
CA ALA A 315 -2.75 -6.04 16.87
C ALA A 315 -3.04 -5.13 15.67
N LEU A 316 -2.20 -5.19 14.63
CA LEU A 316 -2.43 -4.47 13.38
C LEU A 316 -3.74 -4.89 12.71
N ALA A 317 -4.00 -6.20 12.63
CA ALA A 317 -5.25 -6.74 12.09
C ALA A 317 -6.48 -6.31 12.90
N ALA A 318 -6.36 -6.23 14.24
CA ALA A 318 -7.44 -5.74 15.11
C ALA A 318 -7.76 -4.27 14.87
N LEU A 319 -6.73 -3.42 14.69
CA LEU A 319 -6.92 -2.01 14.33
C LEU A 319 -7.65 -1.84 12.99
N GLN A 320 -7.31 -2.65 11.99
CA GLN A 320 -7.99 -2.64 10.68
C GLN A 320 -9.46 -3.07 10.77
N ARG A 321 -9.83 -3.87 11.78
CA ARG A 321 -11.21 -4.28 12.09
C ARG A 321 -11.94 -3.33 13.05
N ASN A 322 -11.39 -2.13 13.26
CA ASN A 322 -11.97 -1.10 14.12
C ASN A 322 -11.98 -1.43 15.63
N ALA A 323 -11.09 -2.27 16.14
CA ALA A 323 -10.92 -2.47 17.57
C ALA A 323 -10.50 -1.18 18.30
N GLY A 324 -10.82 -1.06 19.58
CA GLY A 324 -10.48 0.10 20.38
C GLY A 324 -8.96 0.23 20.55
N VAL A 325 -8.42 1.43 20.25
CA VAL A 325 -6.97 1.71 20.20
C VAL A 325 -6.28 1.37 21.51
N LYS A 326 -6.83 1.82 22.65
CA LYS A 326 -6.28 1.52 23.98
C LYS A 326 -6.29 0.02 24.30
N LEU A 327 -7.39 -0.67 23.98
CA LEU A 327 -7.50 -2.11 24.23
C LEU A 327 -6.46 -2.90 23.45
N VAL A 328 -6.18 -2.50 22.19
CA VAL A 328 -5.17 -3.14 21.34
C VAL A 328 -3.76 -2.91 21.92
N ALA A 329 -3.44 -1.69 22.36
CA ALA A 329 -2.14 -1.38 22.95
C ALA A 329 -1.92 -2.15 24.27
N ASP A 330 -2.91 -2.14 25.18
CA ASP A 330 -2.85 -2.84 26.47
C ASP A 330 -2.72 -4.36 26.27
N TRP A 331 -3.49 -4.94 25.35
CA TRP A 331 -3.40 -6.35 25.01
C TRP A 331 -2.01 -6.72 24.45
N LEU A 332 -1.49 -5.92 23.54
CA LEU A 332 -0.20 -6.21 22.87
C LEU A 332 0.93 -6.30 23.90
N VAL A 333 1.09 -5.31 24.78
CA VAL A 333 2.21 -5.30 25.75
C VAL A 333 2.15 -6.46 26.74
N LEU A 334 0.98 -7.06 26.94
CA LEU A 334 0.82 -8.26 27.75
C LEU A 334 1.20 -9.54 27.01
N GLN A 335 1.21 -9.54 25.68
CA GLN A 335 1.60 -10.68 24.84
C GLN A 335 3.11 -10.68 24.50
N LEU A 336 3.79 -9.52 24.54
CA LEU A 336 5.24 -9.38 24.33
C LEU A 336 6.05 -9.86 25.54
#